data_3e80b23d4f1be1071895657e1a4a2d03
#
_entry.id   3e80b23d4f1be1071895657e1a4a2d03
#
_cell.length_a   1.000
_cell.length_b   1.000
_cell.length_c   1.000
_cell.angle_alpha   90.00
_cell.angle_beta   90.00
_cell.angle_gamma   90.00
#
_symmetry.space_group_name_H-M   'P 1'
#
loop_
_entity.id
_entity.type
_entity.pdbx_description
1 polymer ?
#
loop_
_entity_poly.entity_id
_entity_poly.type
_entity_poly.pdbx_seq_one_letter_code
_entity_poly.pdbx_strand_id
1 'polypeptide(L)'
;MKDLTVTRPFSEDEYNELLRQAVAVIETSRLRIAKQLNTIAMSSYWEIGKLLDERKVDSKHGDSIVKRLSIELKTKYPDMGLSPRNLWNMKRFYLHYCQYDAKVQHAVAVLPWSHNLLLMSYDLSPEHIVFYANEVVSKGWSRDMLRHALKSEYHLSIQAVEKSNNFDTTLPAQQADYANEVFRSSYNLGFIDAVEPLKELELERRLVQKITTFIMELGSGFSFIGNQHTLTFNDKEYRVDLLFFHRRLRSMVAIELKIG
;
A
#
# COMPACT_ATOMS: atom_id res chain seq x y z
N MET A 1 53.04 -26.72 13.78
CA MET A 1 52.36 -26.94 12.50
C MET A 1 51.05 -26.17 12.53
N LYS A 2 50.92 -25.08 11.77
CA LYS A 2 49.67 -24.32 11.66
C LYS A 2 48.82 -25.04 10.61
N ASP A 3 47.64 -25.54 11.01
CA ASP A 3 46.65 -26.06 10.11
C ASP A 3 46.24 -24.93 9.15
N LEU A 4 46.62 -25.08 7.91
CA LEU A 4 46.09 -24.30 6.80
C LEU A 4 44.68 -24.86 6.51
N THR A 5 43.65 -24.24 7.10
CA THR A 5 42.30 -24.44 6.67
C THR A 5 42.18 -24.08 5.19
N VAL A 6 42.12 -25.09 4.34
CA VAL A 6 41.82 -24.93 2.91
C VAL A 6 40.39 -24.39 2.81
N THR A 7 40.27 -23.08 2.59
CA THR A 7 39.01 -22.44 2.27
C THR A 7 38.52 -23.00 0.96
N ARG A 8 37.41 -23.76 1.01
CA ARG A 8 36.69 -24.25 -0.18
C ARG A 8 36.33 -23.04 -1.06
N PRO A 9 36.59 -23.07 -2.37
CA PRO A 9 36.15 -21.98 -3.25
C PRO A 9 34.61 -21.87 -3.22
N PHE A 10 34.15 -20.62 -3.07
CA PHE A 10 32.73 -20.27 -3.07
C PHE A 10 32.11 -20.65 -4.43
N SER A 11 31.04 -21.42 -4.44
CA SER A 11 30.36 -21.78 -5.69
C SER A 11 29.53 -20.59 -6.21
N GLU A 12 29.23 -20.56 -7.51
CA GLU A 12 28.39 -19.54 -8.13
C GLU A 12 26.98 -19.51 -7.49
N ASP A 13 26.45 -20.69 -7.12
CA ASP A 13 25.15 -20.77 -6.44
C ASP A 13 25.19 -20.20 -5.02
N GLU A 14 26.27 -20.44 -4.27
CA GLU A 14 26.50 -19.87 -2.95
C GLU A 14 26.64 -18.34 -3.03
N TYR A 15 27.31 -17.82 -4.05
CA TYR A 15 27.42 -16.38 -4.32
C TYR A 15 26.05 -15.77 -4.63
N ASN A 16 25.28 -16.38 -5.52
CA ASN A 16 23.96 -15.90 -5.90
C ASN A 16 22.97 -15.91 -4.73
N GLU A 17 23.05 -16.90 -3.85
CA GLU A 17 22.26 -16.94 -2.62
C GLU A 17 22.66 -15.83 -1.66
N LEU A 18 23.96 -15.63 -1.44
CA LEU A 18 24.49 -14.54 -0.60
C LEU A 18 24.06 -13.17 -1.16
N LEU A 19 24.16 -12.98 -2.47
CA LEU A 19 23.72 -11.75 -3.14
C LEU A 19 22.23 -11.49 -2.91
N ARG A 20 21.38 -12.50 -3.08
CA ARG A 20 19.94 -12.39 -2.81
C ARG A 20 19.63 -12.01 -1.37
N GLN A 21 20.31 -12.63 -0.42
CA GLN A 21 20.16 -12.32 1.01
C GLN A 21 20.63 -10.90 1.32
N ALA A 22 21.78 -10.47 0.78
CA ALA A 22 22.29 -9.12 0.97
C ALA A 22 21.33 -8.06 0.38
N VAL A 23 20.80 -8.28 -0.82
CA VAL A 23 19.79 -7.41 -1.45
C VAL A 23 18.54 -7.33 -0.57
N ALA A 24 18.02 -8.44 -0.07
CA ALA A 24 16.85 -8.46 0.80
C ALA A 24 17.07 -7.67 2.11
N VAL A 25 18.26 -7.76 2.71
CA VAL A 25 18.63 -6.97 3.91
C VAL A 25 18.67 -5.48 3.59
N ILE A 26 19.29 -5.10 2.47
CA ILE A 26 19.40 -3.70 2.05
C ILE A 26 17.98 -3.13 1.76
N GLU A 27 17.16 -3.84 1.00
CA GLU A 27 15.79 -3.39 0.69
C GLU A 27 14.93 -3.26 1.96
N THR A 28 15.02 -4.21 2.88
CA THR A 28 14.33 -4.12 4.17
C THR A 28 14.79 -2.90 4.97
N SER A 29 16.09 -2.63 4.99
CA SER A 29 16.66 -1.49 5.70
C SER A 29 16.22 -0.17 5.07
N ARG A 30 16.21 -0.06 3.74
CA ARG A 30 15.71 1.12 3.00
C ARG A 30 14.24 1.41 3.32
N LEU A 31 13.40 0.37 3.35
CA LEU A 31 11.99 0.51 3.71
C LEU A 31 11.81 0.99 5.15
N ARG A 32 12.61 0.49 6.09
CA ARG A 32 12.58 0.95 7.50
C ARG A 32 12.98 2.42 7.62
N ILE A 33 14.05 2.83 6.94
CA ILE A 33 14.49 4.23 6.91
C ILE A 33 13.40 5.13 6.33
N ALA A 34 12.80 4.76 5.20
CA ALA A 34 11.73 5.53 4.58
C ALA A 34 10.51 5.69 5.50
N LYS A 35 10.11 4.63 6.21
CA LYS A 35 9.03 4.69 7.21
C LYS A 35 9.38 5.62 8.38
N GLN A 36 10.60 5.54 8.91
CA GLN A 36 11.06 6.42 9.99
C GLN A 36 11.10 7.88 9.58
N LEU A 37 11.63 8.17 8.38
CA LEU A 37 11.64 9.54 7.85
C LEU A 37 10.23 10.10 7.70
N ASN A 38 9.30 9.30 7.22
CA ASN A 38 7.88 9.69 7.13
C ASN A 38 7.32 10.05 8.52
N THR A 39 7.50 9.19 9.50
CA THR A 39 6.98 9.41 10.87
C THR A 39 7.58 10.67 11.49
N ILE A 40 8.89 10.91 11.33
CA ILE A 40 9.55 12.12 11.83
C ILE A 40 9.01 13.36 11.12
N ALA A 41 8.82 13.31 9.80
CA ALA A 41 8.25 14.41 9.03
C ALA A 41 6.82 14.73 9.48
N MET A 42 5.99 13.70 9.69
CA MET A 42 4.60 13.88 10.17
C MET A 42 4.56 14.49 11.57
N SER A 43 5.44 14.04 12.46
CA SER A 43 5.59 14.65 13.80
C SER A 43 5.98 16.13 13.70
N SER A 44 6.94 16.47 12.85
CA SER A 44 7.34 17.86 12.62
C SER A 44 6.19 18.71 12.06
N TYR A 45 5.41 18.15 11.11
CA TYR A 45 4.27 18.87 10.54
C TYR A 45 3.13 19.05 11.53
N TRP A 46 2.93 18.07 12.43
CA TRP A 46 2.00 18.18 13.54
C TRP A 46 2.38 19.33 14.48
N GLU A 47 3.63 19.37 14.93
CA GLU A 47 4.12 20.40 15.84
C GLU A 47 4.07 21.80 15.21
N ILE A 48 4.45 21.94 13.93
CA ILE A 48 4.32 23.23 13.22
C ILE A 48 2.85 23.63 13.11
N GLY A 49 1.95 22.69 12.81
CA GLY A 49 0.52 22.95 12.76
C GLY A 49 -0.04 23.42 14.08
N LYS A 50 0.37 22.77 15.18
CA LYS A 50 0.02 23.11 16.55
C LYS A 50 0.51 24.53 16.91
N LEU A 51 1.77 24.85 16.63
CA LEU A 51 2.33 26.18 16.87
C LEU A 51 1.55 27.27 16.13
N LEU A 52 1.16 27.05 14.88
CA LEU A 52 0.36 28.01 14.11
C LEU A 52 -1.03 28.20 14.72
N ASP A 53 -1.61 27.16 15.30
CA ASP A 53 -2.90 27.24 15.96
C ASP A 53 -2.83 27.94 17.31
N GLU A 54 -1.89 27.55 18.17
CA GLU A 54 -1.66 28.19 19.48
C GLU A 54 -1.39 29.70 19.37
N ARG A 55 -0.72 30.13 18.29
CA ARG A 55 -0.47 31.52 17.98
C ARG A 55 -1.65 32.22 17.32
N LYS A 56 -2.80 31.54 17.16
CA LYS A 56 -4.02 32.07 16.54
C LYS A 56 -3.77 32.69 15.15
N VAL A 57 -2.85 32.08 14.41
CA VAL A 57 -2.58 32.47 13.03
C VAL A 57 -3.77 32.00 12.17
N ASP A 58 -4.62 32.95 11.77
CA ASP A 58 -5.81 32.69 10.95
C ASP A 58 -5.66 33.26 9.52
N SER A 59 -6.55 32.85 8.61
CA SER A 59 -6.48 33.22 7.20
C SER A 59 -6.70 34.74 6.94
N LYS A 60 -7.29 35.49 7.86
CA LYS A 60 -7.61 36.90 7.63
C LYS A 60 -6.38 37.83 7.82
N HIS A 61 -5.56 37.57 8.83
CA HIS A 61 -4.37 38.36 9.16
C HIS A 61 -3.07 37.54 9.14
N GLY A 62 -3.17 36.20 9.11
CA GLY A 62 -2.05 35.30 9.18
C GLY A 62 -1.33 35.06 7.84
N ASP A 63 -1.93 35.38 6.69
CA ASP A 63 -1.32 35.10 5.38
C ASP A 63 0.03 35.80 5.19
N SER A 64 0.18 37.04 5.66
CA SER A 64 1.46 37.73 5.60
C SER A 64 2.50 37.10 6.52
N ILE A 65 2.08 36.70 7.72
CA ILE A 65 2.93 35.99 8.70
C ILE A 65 3.38 34.64 8.13
N VAL A 66 2.46 33.86 7.59
CA VAL A 66 2.76 32.54 7.01
C VAL A 66 3.65 32.67 5.77
N LYS A 67 3.43 33.68 4.92
CA LYS A 67 4.31 33.94 3.77
C LYS A 67 5.73 34.29 4.23
N ARG A 68 5.88 35.18 5.19
CA ARG A 68 7.19 35.53 5.74
C ARG A 68 7.86 34.33 6.40
N LEU A 69 7.14 33.60 7.24
CA LEU A 69 7.64 32.37 7.89
C LEU A 69 8.10 31.36 6.84
N SER A 70 7.33 31.15 5.76
CA SER A 70 7.71 30.29 4.67
C SER A 70 9.04 30.68 4.01
N ILE A 71 9.25 31.95 3.75
CA ILE A 71 10.49 32.47 3.14
C ILE A 71 11.68 32.19 4.06
N GLU A 72 11.57 32.55 5.33
CA GLU A 72 12.64 32.40 6.32
C GLU A 72 12.96 30.88 6.55
N LEU A 73 11.93 30.04 6.67
CA LEU A 73 12.11 28.61 6.85
C LEU A 73 12.73 27.94 5.61
N LYS A 74 12.30 28.28 4.40
CA LYS A 74 12.88 27.73 3.16
C LYS A 74 14.35 28.12 2.96
N THR A 75 14.73 29.32 3.41
CA THR A 75 16.14 29.73 3.38
C THR A 75 17.00 28.86 4.29
N LYS A 76 16.46 28.46 5.45
CA LYS A 76 17.18 27.62 6.43
C LYS A 76 17.10 26.11 6.10
N TYR A 77 15.98 25.67 5.51
CA TYR A 77 15.65 24.26 5.26
C TYR A 77 15.06 24.10 3.85
N PRO A 78 15.87 24.25 2.79
CA PRO A 78 15.40 24.29 1.39
C PRO A 78 14.74 22.98 0.94
N ASP A 79 15.18 21.84 1.49
CA ASP A 79 14.69 20.51 1.13
C ASP A 79 13.38 20.10 1.82
N MET A 80 12.89 20.92 2.74
CA MET A 80 11.61 20.70 3.41
C MET A 80 10.46 21.40 2.68
N GLY A 81 9.33 20.73 2.57
CA GLY A 81 8.14 21.25 1.89
C GLY A 81 7.42 22.38 2.66
N LEU A 82 8.11 23.53 2.90
CA LEU A 82 7.67 24.63 3.77
C LEU A 82 7.02 25.79 2.99
N SER A 83 6.26 25.50 1.91
CA SER A 83 5.49 26.50 1.19
C SER A 83 4.35 27.07 2.06
N PRO A 84 3.86 28.32 1.81
CA PRO A 84 2.74 28.87 2.56
C PRO A 84 1.52 27.94 2.56
N ARG A 85 1.18 27.38 1.40
CA ARG A 85 0.10 26.40 1.26
C ARG A 85 0.33 25.18 2.16
N ASN A 86 1.57 24.70 2.25
CA ASN A 86 1.87 23.52 3.04
C ASN A 86 1.85 23.83 4.54
N LEU A 87 2.28 25.01 4.98
CA LEU A 87 2.14 25.47 6.36
C LEU A 87 0.66 25.54 6.78
N TRP A 88 -0.23 26.02 5.90
CA TRP A 88 -1.67 25.97 6.14
C TRP A 88 -2.21 24.54 6.18
N ASN A 89 -1.70 23.65 5.34
CA ASN A 89 -2.07 22.22 5.39
C ASN A 89 -1.61 21.56 6.69
N MET A 90 -0.44 21.94 7.24
CA MET A 90 0.03 21.45 8.54
C MET A 90 -0.89 21.90 9.67
N LYS A 91 -1.32 23.19 9.67
CA LYS A 91 -2.31 23.66 10.63
C LYS A 91 -3.62 22.89 10.51
N ARG A 92 -4.12 22.69 9.27
CA ARG A 92 -5.34 21.92 9.02
C ARG A 92 -5.20 20.46 9.48
N PHE A 93 -4.04 19.84 9.28
CA PHE A 93 -3.73 18.49 9.72
C PHE A 93 -3.82 18.37 11.24
N TYR A 94 -3.19 19.28 11.97
CA TYR A 94 -3.30 19.32 13.42
C TYR A 94 -4.75 19.50 13.87
N LEU A 95 -5.45 20.52 13.39
CA LEU A 95 -6.83 20.82 13.77
C LEU A 95 -7.80 19.68 13.47
N HIS A 96 -7.57 18.97 12.35
CA HIS A 96 -8.43 17.86 11.95
C HIS A 96 -8.27 16.66 12.87
N TYR A 97 -7.05 16.32 13.26
CA TYR A 97 -6.77 15.10 14.00
C TYR A 97 -6.55 15.26 15.50
N CYS A 98 -6.33 16.46 16.03
CA CYS A 98 -6.09 16.71 17.46
C CYS A 98 -7.29 16.35 18.35
N GLN A 99 -8.49 16.32 17.79
CA GLN A 99 -9.73 15.99 18.47
C GLN A 99 -9.99 14.46 18.56
N TYR A 100 -9.28 13.66 17.80
CA TYR A 100 -9.43 12.20 17.79
C TYR A 100 -8.52 11.54 18.82
N ASP A 101 -8.82 10.28 19.11
CA ASP A 101 -8.04 9.46 20.03
C ASP A 101 -6.64 9.10 19.51
N ALA A 102 -5.82 8.54 20.38
CA ALA A 102 -4.45 8.13 20.05
C ALA A 102 -4.37 7.10 18.91
N LYS A 103 -5.42 6.28 18.74
CA LYS A 103 -5.47 5.26 17.68
C LYS A 103 -5.51 5.90 16.29
N VAL A 104 -6.36 6.91 16.10
CA VAL A 104 -6.45 7.66 14.84
C VAL A 104 -5.16 8.43 14.60
N GLN A 105 -4.67 9.16 15.62
CA GLN A 105 -3.44 9.94 15.52
C GLN A 105 -2.24 9.08 15.14
N HIS A 106 -2.12 7.89 15.74
CA HIS A 106 -1.06 6.94 15.41
C HIS A 106 -1.19 6.41 13.96
N ALA A 107 -2.40 6.06 13.53
CA ALA A 107 -2.65 5.55 12.19
C ALA A 107 -2.25 6.57 11.10
N VAL A 108 -2.55 7.86 11.28
CA VAL A 108 -2.20 8.90 10.31
C VAL A 108 -0.73 9.33 10.38
N ALA A 109 -0.07 9.16 11.52
CA ALA A 109 1.34 9.52 11.71
C ALA A 109 2.31 8.66 10.88
N VAL A 110 1.93 7.46 10.50
CA VAL A 110 2.75 6.54 9.71
C VAL A 110 2.54 6.68 8.19
N LEU A 111 1.54 7.44 7.78
CA LEU A 111 1.21 7.65 6.37
C LEU A 111 2.11 8.69 5.70
N PRO A 112 2.37 8.57 4.38
CA PRO A 112 2.96 9.65 3.61
C PRO A 112 2.08 10.90 3.64
N TRP A 113 2.71 12.09 3.60
CA TRP A 113 2.01 13.37 3.65
C TRP A 113 0.89 13.52 2.62
N SER A 114 1.16 13.08 1.39
CA SER A 114 0.18 13.15 0.30
C SER A 114 -1.08 12.30 0.55
N HIS A 115 -0.96 11.19 1.29
CA HIS A 115 -2.09 10.35 1.71
C HIS A 115 -2.90 11.04 2.80
N ASN A 116 -2.23 11.65 3.79
CA ASN A 116 -2.91 12.43 4.82
C ASN A 116 -3.71 13.61 4.23
N LEU A 117 -3.13 14.34 3.28
CA LEU A 117 -3.84 15.41 2.58
C LEU A 117 -5.08 14.91 1.82
N LEU A 118 -5.00 13.70 1.28
CA LEU A 118 -6.12 13.08 0.59
C LEU A 118 -7.21 12.64 1.58
N LEU A 119 -6.86 11.94 2.67
CA LEU A 119 -7.82 11.52 3.70
C LEU A 119 -8.57 12.72 4.28
N MET A 120 -7.88 13.82 4.61
CA MET A 120 -8.50 15.06 5.10
C MET A 120 -9.44 15.75 4.10
N SER A 121 -9.47 15.34 2.84
CA SER A 121 -10.38 15.89 1.83
C SER A 121 -11.70 15.14 1.74
N TYR A 122 -11.87 14.07 2.51
CA TYR A 122 -13.09 13.28 2.62
C TYR A 122 -13.65 13.41 4.04
N ASP A 123 -14.97 13.37 4.16
CA ASP A 123 -15.66 13.32 5.46
C ASP A 123 -15.74 11.85 5.90
N LEU A 124 -14.79 11.44 6.72
CA LEU A 124 -14.62 10.05 7.18
C LEU A 124 -14.82 9.94 8.69
N SER A 125 -15.49 8.88 9.11
CA SER A 125 -15.51 8.53 10.53
C SER A 125 -14.12 8.13 11.03
N PRO A 126 -13.85 8.22 12.35
CA PRO A 126 -12.58 7.77 12.95
C PRO A 126 -12.21 6.33 12.56
N GLU A 127 -13.19 5.44 12.53
CA GLU A 127 -13.03 4.04 12.15
C GLU A 127 -12.59 3.89 10.70
N HIS A 128 -13.20 4.67 9.79
CA HIS A 128 -12.84 4.66 8.38
C HIS A 128 -11.46 5.26 8.12
N ILE A 129 -11.06 6.31 8.86
CA ILE A 129 -9.70 6.85 8.80
C ILE A 129 -8.68 5.76 9.15
N VAL A 130 -8.88 5.06 10.27
CA VAL A 130 -8.01 3.95 10.71
C VAL A 130 -8.01 2.82 9.70
N PHE A 131 -9.18 2.45 9.16
CA PHE A 131 -9.32 1.43 8.14
C PHE A 131 -8.45 1.75 6.92
N TYR A 132 -8.66 2.91 6.30
CA TYR A 132 -7.90 3.30 5.10
C TYR A 132 -6.39 3.49 5.38
N ALA A 133 -6.04 3.99 6.56
CA ALA A 133 -4.63 4.11 6.96
C ALA A 133 -3.95 2.73 7.04
N ASN A 134 -4.62 1.74 7.64
CA ASN A 134 -4.11 0.37 7.72
C ASN A 134 -4.01 -0.28 6.33
N GLU A 135 -4.99 -0.06 5.45
CA GLU A 135 -4.96 -0.55 4.06
C GLU A 135 -3.77 0.03 3.28
N VAL A 136 -3.50 1.33 3.41
CA VAL A 136 -2.33 1.98 2.81
C VAL A 136 -1.03 1.34 3.29
N VAL A 137 -0.89 1.13 4.61
CA VAL A 137 0.35 0.58 5.19
C VAL A 137 0.54 -0.89 4.85
N SER A 138 -0.52 -1.69 4.96
CA SER A 138 -0.44 -3.15 4.75
C SER A 138 -0.30 -3.54 3.29
N LYS A 139 -0.97 -2.81 2.39
CA LYS A 139 -1.00 -3.10 0.95
C LYS A 139 -0.02 -2.24 0.14
N GLY A 140 0.60 -1.24 0.74
CA GLY A 140 1.51 -0.32 0.04
C GLY A 140 0.78 0.55 -0.99
N TRP A 141 -0.47 0.94 -0.73
CA TRP A 141 -1.25 1.72 -1.69
C TRP A 141 -0.58 3.05 -2.06
N SER A 142 -0.54 3.33 -3.34
CA SER A 142 -0.21 4.66 -3.84
C SER A 142 -1.33 5.66 -3.50
N ARG A 143 -1.03 6.96 -3.64
CA ARG A 143 -2.04 8.02 -3.45
C ARG A 143 -3.23 7.85 -4.39
N ASP A 144 -3.01 7.35 -5.61
CA ASP A 144 -4.07 7.14 -6.60
C ASP A 144 -4.92 5.92 -6.25
N MET A 145 -4.32 4.84 -5.77
CA MET A 145 -5.05 3.68 -5.22
C MET A 145 -5.95 4.08 -4.05
N LEU A 146 -5.42 4.85 -3.10
CA LEU A 146 -6.22 5.36 -1.99
C LEU A 146 -7.38 6.24 -2.48
N ARG A 147 -7.15 7.09 -3.49
CA ARG A 147 -8.20 7.93 -4.08
C ARG A 147 -9.32 7.09 -4.70
N HIS A 148 -8.98 6.04 -5.44
CA HIS A 148 -9.95 5.12 -6.01
C HIS A 148 -10.74 4.38 -4.92
N ALA A 149 -10.04 3.87 -3.90
CA ALA A 149 -10.67 3.18 -2.78
C ALA A 149 -11.65 4.09 -2.01
N LEU A 150 -11.30 5.36 -1.81
CA LEU A 150 -12.17 6.34 -1.17
C LEU A 150 -13.40 6.66 -2.04
N LYS A 151 -13.22 6.83 -3.35
CA LYS A 151 -14.34 7.11 -4.29
C LYS A 151 -15.30 5.94 -4.43
N SER A 152 -14.79 4.71 -4.40
CA SER A 152 -15.60 3.48 -4.51
C SER A 152 -16.17 3.02 -3.16
N GLU A 153 -15.96 3.79 -2.08
CA GLU A 153 -16.37 3.40 -0.73
C GLU A 153 -15.93 1.97 -0.37
N TYR A 154 -14.67 1.65 -0.67
CA TYR A 154 -14.09 0.32 -0.56
C TYR A 154 -14.35 -0.37 0.79
N HIS A 155 -14.46 0.40 1.88
CA HIS A 155 -14.80 -0.11 3.20
C HIS A 155 -16.18 -0.78 3.25
N LEU A 156 -17.14 -0.35 2.43
CA LEU A 156 -18.46 -0.98 2.34
C LEU A 156 -18.40 -2.30 1.56
N SER A 157 -17.59 -2.37 0.51
CA SER A 157 -17.46 -3.58 -0.30
C SER A 157 -16.84 -4.75 0.48
N ILE A 158 -15.96 -4.47 1.44
CA ILE A 158 -15.35 -5.50 2.30
C ILE A 158 -16.36 -6.01 3.33
N GLN A 159 -17.23 -5.15 3.85
CA GLN A 159 -18.23 -5.56 4.84
C GLN A 159 -19.38 -6.38 4.23
N ALA A 160 -19.65 -6.19 2.92
CA ALA A 160 -20.81 -6.78 2.26
C ALA A 160 -20.58 -8.20 1.72
N VAL A 161 -19.33 -8.70 1.66
CA VAL A 161 -19.02 -10.00 1.04
C VAL A 161 -18.63 -11.00 2.13
N GLU A 162 -19.53 -11.92 2.47
CA GLU A 162 -19.17 -13.14 3.18
C GLU A 162 -18.20 -13.96 2.31
N LYS A 163 -17.09 -14.39 2.90
CA LYS A 163 -16.15 -15.28 2.21
C LYS A 163 -16.87 -16.58 1.86
N SER A 164 -17.15 -16.78 0.58
CA SER A 164 -17.61 -18.07 0.07
C SER A 164 -16.43 -18.78 -0.56
N ASN A 165 -15.88 -19.78 0.13
CA ASN A 165 -14.84 -20.64 -0.41
C ASN A 165 -14.99 -22.06 0.13
N ASN A 166 -14.27 -23.02 -0.45
CA ASN A 166 -14.28 -24.42 -0.09
C ASN A 166 -12.93 -24.90 0.46
N PHE A 167 -12.07 -23.99 0.92
CA PHE A 167 -10.72 -24.33 1.37
C PHE A 167 -10.72 -25.35 2.51
N ASP A 168 -11.62 -25.19 3.48
CA ASP A 168 -11.73 -26.08 4.64
C ASP A 168 -12.14 -27.52 4.26
N THR A 169 -12.76 -27.70 3.10
CA THR A 169 -13.17 -29.01 2.59
C THR A 169 -12.22 -29.63 1.57
N THR A 170 -11.37 -28.79 0.94
CA THR A 170 -10.54 -29.23 -0.20
C THR A 170 -9.04 -29.22 0.09
N LEU A 171 -8.61 -28.46 1.12
CA LEU A 171 -7.20 -28.33 1.49
C LEU A 171 -6.92 -28.97 2.86
N PRO A 172 -5.69 -29.47 3.12
CA PRO A 172 -5.27 -29.81 4.46
C PRO A 172 -5.41 -28.63 5.42
N ALA A 173 -5.79 -28.86 6.68
CA ALA A 173 -6.18 -27.84 7.65
C ALA A 173 -5.21 -26.65 7.72
N GLN A 174 -3.89 -26.88 7.84
CA GLN A 174 -2.89 -25.80 7.87
C GLN A 174 -2.84 -24.97 6.58
N GLN A 175 -3.11 -25.59 5.42
CA GLN A 175 -3.17 -24.88 4.14
C GLN A 175 -4.50 -24.14 3.99
N ALA A 176 -5.60 -24.70 4.48
CA ALA A 176 -6.91 -24.04 4.48
C ALA A 176 -6.91 -22.78 5.33
N ASP A 177 -6.41 -22.84 6.57
CA ASP A 177 -6.25 -21.69 7.45
C ASP A 177 -5.45 -20.58 6.76
N TYR A 178 -4.31 -20.95 6.18
CA TYR A 178 -3.46 -19.98 5.50
C TYR A 178 -4.09 -19.45 4.21
N ALA A 179 -4.80 -20.28 3.43
CA ALA A 179 -5.54 -19.84 2.27
C ALA A 179 -6.66 -18.85 2.65
N ASN A 180 -7.39 -19.13 3.73
CA ASN A 180 -8.40 -18.24 4.29
C ASN A 180 -7.83 -16.88 4.74
N GLU A 181 -6.57 -16.85 5.21
CA GLU A 181 -5.87 -15.61 5.56
C GLU A 181 -5.43 -14.82 4.31
N VAL A 182 -4.91 -15.52 3.29
CA VAL A 182 -4.31 -14.91 2.10
C VAL A 182 -5.34 -14.42 1.11
N PHE A 183 -6.37 -15.23 0.82
CA PHE A 183 -7.39 -14.86 -0.17
C PHE A 183 -8.46 -13.97 0.46
N ARG A 184 -8.72 -12.86 -0.19
CA ARG A 184 -9.72 -11.88 0.24
C ARG A 184 -11.06 -12.14 -0.43
N SER A 185 -12.12 -11.66 0.20
CA SER A 185 -13.47 -11.68 -0.37
C SER A 185 -13.67 -10.65 -1.50
N SER A 186 -12.83 -9.61 -1.56
CA SER A 186 -12.89 -8.59 -2.60
C SER A 186 -11.52 -7.96 -2.86
N TYR A 187 -11.32 -7.46 -4.08
CA TYR A 187 -10.12 -6.77 -4.53
C TYR A 187 -10.47 -5.43 -5.14
N ASN A 188 -9.64 -4.40 -4.89
CA ASN A 188 -9.86 -3.08 -5.46
C ASN A 188 -9.22 -2.98 -6.85
N LEU A 189 -10.04 -2.99 -7.89
CA LEU A 189 -9.63 -2.82 -9.28
C LEU A 189 -9.75 -1.37 -9.79
N GLY A 190 -9.97 -0.41 -8.91
CA GLY A 190 -10.10 1.01 -9.27
C GLY A 190 -8.91 1.62 -10.01
N PHE A 191 -7.75 0.96 -9.99
CA PHE A 191 -6.58 1.36 -10.78
C PHE A 191 -6.73 1.11 -12.29
N ILE A 192 -7.78 0.38 -12.73
CA ILE A 192 -8.01 0.05 -14.16
C ILE A 192 -8.58 1.22 -14.94
N ASP A 193 -9.04 2.31 -14.29
CA ASP A 193 -9.60 3.51 -14.91
C ASP A 193 -10.73 3.21 -15.93
N ALA A 194 -11.65 2.34 -15.55
CA ALA A 194 -12.81 2.00 -16.38
C ALA A 194 -13.89 3.10 -16.27
N VAL A 195 -14.17 3.77 -17.37
CA VAL A 195 -15.24 4.80 -17.47
C VAL A 195 -16.54 4.20 -17.97
N GLU A 196 -16.49 3.03 -18.63
CA GLU A 196 -17.61 2.31 -19.21
C GLU A 196 -17.56 0.82 -18.83
N PRO A 197 -18.69 0.07 -18.98
CA PRO A 197 -18.68 -1.37 -18.81
C PRO A 197 -17.64 -2.01 -19.73
N LEU A 198 -16.61 -2.63 -19.14
CA LEU A 198 -15.55 -3.30 -19.88
C LEU A 198 -16.03 -4.69 -20.30
N LYS A 199 -15.58 -5.17 -21.48
CA LYS A 199 -15.64 -6.59 -21.81
C LYS A 199 -14.53 -7.35 -21.07
N GLU A 200 -14.73 -8.63 -20.78
CA GLU A 200 -13.78 -9.48 -20.05
C GLU A 200 -12.36 -9.43 -20.65
N LEU A 201 -12.25 -9.50 -21.98
CA LEU A 201 -10.97 -9.42 -22.68
C LEU A 201 -10.25 -8.07 -22.49
N GLU A 202 -10.99 -6.97 -22.44
CA GLU A 202 -10.42 -5.64 -22.19
C GLU A 202 -10.00 -5.48 -20.73
N LEU A 203 -10.78 -6.03 -19.80
CA LEU A 203 -10.42 -6.09 -18.38
C LEU A 203 -9.11 -6.87 -18.18
N GLU A 204 -8.99 -8.06 -18.78
CA GLU A 204 -7.78 -8.86 -18.75
C GLU A 204 -6.56 -8.07 -19.28
N ARG A 205 -6.71 -7.48 -20.47
CA ARG A 205 -5.62 -6.69 -21.07
C ARG A 205 -5.14 -5.56 -20.17
N ARG A 206 -6.05 -4.83 -19.53
CA ARG A 206 -5.71 -3.75 -18.59
C ARG A 206 -5.07 -4.26 -17.32
N LEU A 207 -5.52 -5.41 -16.78
CA LEU A 207 -4.89 -6.06 -15.64
C LEU A 207 -3.45 -6.47 -15.96
N VAL A 208 -3.20 -7.07 -17.12
CA VAL A 208 -1.85 -7.45 -17.56
C VAL A 208 -0.96 -6.22 -17.76
N GLN A 209 -1.47 -5.14 -18.36
CA GLN A 209 -0.71 -3.89 -18.50
C GLN A 209 -0.34 -3.28 -17.15
N LYS A 210 -1.17 -3.43 -16.13
CA LYS A 210 -0.94 -2.92 -14.78
C LYS A 210 -0.63 -4.05 -13.79
N ILE A 211 0.02 -5.11 -14.26
CA ILE A 211 0.23 -6.36 -13.50
C ILE A 211 0.94 -6.14 -12.16
N THR A 212 1.89 -5.21 -12.10
CA THR A 212 2.58 -4.88 -10.85
C THR A 212 1.62 -4.33 -9.80
N THR A 213 0.70 -3.46 -10.20
CA THR A 213 -0.33 -2.89 -9.31
C THR A 213 -1.33 -3.97 -8.88
N PHE A 214 -1.69 -4.86 -9.82
CA PHE A 214 -2.58 -5.98 -9.52
C PHE A 214 -1.96 -6.98 -8.55
N ILE A 215 -0.67 -7.32 -8.69
CA ILE A 215 0.06 -8.17 -7.73
C ILE A 215 0.09 -7.52 -6.34
N MET A 216 0.29 -6.19 -6.26
CA MET A 216 0.25 -5.49 -4.98
C MET A 216 -1.13 -5.53 -4.32
N GLU A 217 -2.20 -5.49 -5.11
CA GLU A 217 -3.57 -5.65 -4.62
C GLU A 217 -3.85 -7.10 -4.17
N LEU A 218 -3.36 -8.10 -4.89
CA LEU A 218 -3.46 -9.51 -4.47
C LEU A 218 -2.76 -9.76 -3.13
N GLY A 219 -1.66 -9.06 -2.87
CA GLY A 219 -0.88 -9.15 -1.64
C GLY A 219 0.45 -9.90 -1.79
N SER A 220 1.11 -10.16 -0.66
CA SER A 220 2.44 -10.78 -0.64
C SER A 220 2.39 -12.26 -1.00
N GLY A 221 3.37 -12.72 -1.76
CA GLY A 221 3.56 -14.15 -2.09
C GLY A 221 3.09 -14.55 -3.48
N PHE A 222 2.34 -13.71 -4.18
CA PHE A 222 1.93 -13.95 -5.56
C PHE A 222 3.05 -13.66 -6.55
N SER A 223 3.18 -14.52 -7.56
CA SER A 223 4.08 -14.36 -8.71
C SER A 223 3.28 -14.61 -9.97
N PHE A 224 3.27 -13.66 -10.90
CA PHE A 224 2.56 -13.79 -12.17
C PHE A 224 3.32 -14.76 -13.08
N ILE A 225 2.60 -15.74 -13.64
CA ILE A 225 3.14 -16.72 -14.60
C ILE A 225 2.78 -16.31 -16.02
N GLY A 226 1.53 -15.92 -16.25
CA GLY A 226 1.05 -15.53 -17.57
C GLY A 226 -0.46 -15.36 -17.62
N ASN A 227 -0.93 -14.95 -18.79
CA ASN A 227 -2.36 -14.85 -19.10
C ASN A 227 -2.72 -15.82 -20.23
N GLN A 228 -4.01 -16.12 -20.37
CA GLN A 228 -4.57 -17.04 -21.38
C GLN A 228 -3.86 -18.41 -21.42
N HIS A 229 -3.58 -18.95 -20.22
CA HIS A 229 -2.82 -20.19 -20.07
C HIS A 229 -3.72 -21.39 -20.29
N THR A 230 -3.33 -22.28 -21.23
CA THR A 230 -4.08 -23.52 -21.49
C THR A 230 -3.62 -24.61 -20.54
N LEU A 231 -4.55 -25.18 -19.81
CA LEU A 231 -4.36 -26.36 -18.97
C LEU A 231 -5.08 -27.54 -19.58
N THR A 232 -4.40 -28.68 -19.74
CA THR A 232 -5.01 -29.93 -20.20
C THR A 232 -5.24 -30.85 -19.00
N PHE A 233 -6.49 -31.24 -18.77
CA PHE A 233 -6.85 -32.19 -17.72
C PHE A 233 -7.92 -33.18 -18.24
N ASN A 234 -7.69 -34.47 -18.11
CA ASN A 234 -8.56 -35.51 -18.61
C ASN A 234 -8.98 -35.31 -20.09
N ASP A 235 -8.00 -35.09 -20.96
CA ASP A 235 -8.17 -34.83 -22.40
C ASP A 235 -9.06 -33.64 -22.74
N LYS A 236 -9.32 -32.73 -21.77
CA LYS A 236 -10.03 -31.49 -21.97
C LYS A 236 -9.08 -30.30 -21.76
N GLU A 237 -9.20 -29.35 -22.65
CA GLU A 237 -8.48 -28.07 -22.51
C GLU A 237 -9.31 -27.05 -21.74
N TYR A 238 -8.68 -26.44 -20.75
CA TYR A 238 -9.22 -25.33 -19.98
C TYR A 238 -8.35 -24.12 -20.20
N ARG A 239 -8.94 -22.97 -20.44
CA ARG A 239 -8.23 -21.71 -20.62
C ARG A 239 -8.41 -20.86 -19.38
N VAL A 240 -7.30 -20.48 -18.77
CA VAL A 240 -7.25 -19.66 -17.56
C VAL A 240 -6.87 -18.23 -17.94
N ASP A 241 -7.68 -17.25 -17.56
CA ASP A 241 -7.44 -15.83 -17.90
C ASP A 241 -6.12 -15.32 -17.33
N LEU A 242 -5.90 -15.51 -16.03
CA LEU A 242 -4.65 -15.12 -15.36
C LEU A 242 -4.16 -16.26 -14.47
N LEU A 243 -2.89 -16.63 -14.60
CA LEU A 243 -2.25 -17.68 -13.81
C LEU A 243 -1.15 -17.07 -12.94
N PHE A 244 -1.20 -17.40 -11.65
CA PHE A 244 -0.21 -17.02 -10.65
C PHE A 244 0.33 -18.25 -9.93
N PHE A 245 1.48 -18.11 -9.29
CA PHE A 245 2.00 -19.03 -8.29
C PHE A 245 2.08 -18.33 -6.95
N HIS A 246 1.53 -18.97 -5.92
CA HIS A 246 1.63 -18.45 -4.56
C HIS A 246 2.73 -19.17 -3.78
N ARG A 247 3.83 -18.47 -3.45
CA ARG A 247 5.07 -19.05 -2.92
C ARG A 247 4.91 -19.79 -1.60
N ARG A 248 4.13 -19.26 -0.65
CA ARG A 248 3.92 -19.90 0.66
C ARG A 248 2.95 -21.08 0.59
N LEU A 249 1.88 -20.95 -0.17
CA LEU A 249 0.96 -22.06 -0.43
C LEU A 249 1.58 -23.14 -1.33
N ARG A 250 2.67 -22.81 -2.05
CA ARG A 250 3.29 -23.69 -3.07
C ARG A 250 2.27 -24.22 -4.09
N SER A 251 1.33 -23.37 -4.46
CA SER A 251 0.19 -23.74 -5.30
C SER A 251 -0.01 -22.76 -6.44
N MET A 252 -0.53 -23.27 -7.55
CA MET A 252 -1.02 -22.43 -8.63
C MET A 252 -2.33 -21.76 -8.22
N VAL A 253 -2.51 -20.52 -8.64
CA VAL A 253 -3.73 -19.76 -8.45
C VAL A 253 -4.23 -19.33 -9.83
N ALA A 254 -5.34 -19.90 -10.25
CA ALA A 254 -6.03 -19.54 -11.46
C ALA A 254 -7.09 -18.48 -11.13
N ILE A 255 -7.08 -17.38 -11.87
CA ILE A 255 -8.09 -16.33 -11.77
C ILE A 255 -8.86 -16.29 -13.08
N GLU A 256 -10.16 -16.43 -12.99
CA GLU A 256 -11.09 -16.29 -14.09
C GLU A 256 -11.84 -14.94 -13.92
N LEU A 257 -11.90 -14.16 -14.98
CA LEU A 257 -12.50 -12.84 -14.98
C LEU A 257 -13.93 -12.95 -15.51
N LYS A 258 -14.88 -12.39 -14.76
CA LYS A 258 -16.29 -12.30 -15.19
C LYS A 258 -16.78 -10.88 -14.95
N ILE A 259 -17.55 -10.39 -15.90
CA ILE A 259 -18.27 -9.13 -15.80
C ILE A 259 -19.72 -9.49 -15.54
N GLY A 260 -20.25 -9.04 -14.38
CA GLY A 260 -21.63 -9.27 -13.97
C GLY A 260 -22.60 -8.33 -14.67
#